data_57f9dae941474d637baec7f696a3fef0
#
_entry.id   57f9dae941474d637baec7f696a3fef0
#
_cell.length_a   1.000
_cell.length_b   1.000
_cell.length_c   1.000
_cell.angle_alpha   90.00
_cell.angle_beta   90.00
_cell.angle_gamma   90.00
#
_symmetry.space_group_name_H-M   'P 1'
#
loop_
_entity.id
_entity.type
_entity.pdbx_description
1 polymer ?
#
loop_
_entity_poly.entity_id
_entity_poly.type
_entity_poly.pdbx_seq_one_letter_code
_entity_poly.pdbx_strand_id
1 'polypeptide(L)'
;MINPLRVFVDSDVIISSLISQKGAAFLLLSKKGLSFYISNFSKRELAIVVERLNIDRIELSSIIKNKLKILTIKETLGSIKTKFSQYTKDPNDAHIVAGASRANAKFLITYNLRDYKIDKIKQDFGIICLNPGQFLQYLRSL
;
A
#
# COMPACT_ATOMS: atom_id res chain seq x y z
N MET A 1 -22.52 -1.03 13.77
CA MET A 1 -21.06 -1.15 13.82
C MET A 1 -20.47 -0.63 12.51
N ILE A 2 -19.53 0.28 12.59
CA ILE A 2 -18.90 0.87 11.40
C ILE A 2 -17.69 0.02 11.04
N ASN A 3 -17.62 -0.43 9.78
CA ASN A 3 -16.46 -1.17 9.30
C ASN A 3 -15.26 -0.22 9.20
N PRO A 4 -14.05 -0.69 9.56
CA PRO A 4 -12.85 0.11 9.39
C PRO A 4 -12.64 0.50 7.93
N LEU A 5 -12.13 1.71 7.73
CA LEU A 5 -11.76 2.18 6.40
C LEU A 5 -10.60 1.34 5.85
N ARG A 6 -10.75 0.82 4.64
CA ARG A 6 -9.72 -0.03 4.00
C ARG A 6 -8.74 0.82 3.22
N VAL A 7 -7.47 0.63 3.53
CA VAL A 7 -6.36 1.38 2.96
C VAL A 7 -5.33 0.39 2.42
N PHE A 8 -5.02 0.46 1.13
CA PHE A 8 -3.95 -0.33 0.55
C PHE A 8 -2.66 0.48 0.58
N VAL A 9 -1.58 -0.14 1.02
CA VAL A 9 -0.32 0.56 1.26
C VAL A 9 0.76 0.02 0.32
N ASP A 10 1.40 0.92 -0.43
CA ASP A 10 2.55 0.55 -1.26
C ASP A 10 3.75 0.18 -0.37
N SER A 11 4.62 -0.67 -0.89
CA SER A 11 5.79 -1.15 -0.15
C SER A 11 6.70 -0.03 0.34
N ASP A 12 6.80 1.07 -0.41
CA ASP A 12 7.64 2.21 -0.02
C ASP A 12 7.20 2.83 1.31
N VAL A 13 5.90 2.81 1.60
CA VAL A 13 5.36 3.33 2.86
C VAL A 13 5.77 2.42 4.03
N ILE A 14 5.71 1.10 3.83
CA ILE A 14 6.15 0.14 4.86
C ILE A 14 7.65 0.31 5.14
N ILE A 15 8.46 0.38 4.09
CA ILE A 15 9.91 0.58 4.23
C ILE A 15 10.20 1.89 4.96
N SER A 16 9.52 2.98 4.59
CA SER A 16 9.71 4.27 5.26
C SER A 16 9.40 4.18 6.76
N SER A 17 8.34 3.45 7.13
CA SER A 17 7.97 3.29 8.54
C SER A 17 9.02 2.50 9.34
N LEU A 18 9.74 1.59 8.68
CA LEU A 18 10.82 0.82 9.30
C LEU A 18 12.10 1.65 9.48
N ILE A 19 12.34 2.59 8.56
CA ILE A 19 13.53 3.43 8.59
C ILE A 19 13.40 4.56 9.62
N SER A 20 12.22 5.17 9.73
CA SER A 20 12.02 6.32 10.61
C SER A 20 10.74 6.22 11.42
N GLN A 21 10.87 6.22 12.74
CA GLN A 21 9.73 6.22 13.66
C GLN A 21 9.12 7.62 13.83
N LYS A 22 9.72 8.65 13.25
CA LYS A 22 9.25 10.03 13.32
C LYS A 22 8.51 10.48 12.05
N GLY A 23 8.54 9.67 11.02
CA GLY A 23 7.95 10.03 9.72
C GLY A 23 6.45 9.81 9.64
N ALA A 24 5.85 10.36 8.58
CA ALA A 24 4.42 10.25 8.34
C ALA A 24 3.96 8.80 8.15
N ALA A 25 4.78 7.96 7.52
CA ALA A 25 4.45 6.56 7.31
C ALA A 25 4.29 5.81 8.63
N PHE A 26 5.23 6.00 9.57
CA PHE A 26 5.15 5.38 10.89
C PHE A 26 3.90 5.86 11.64
N LEU A 27 3.66 7.16 11.63
CA LEU A 27 2.50 7.74 12.31
C LEU A 27 1.20 7.20 11.72
N LEU A 28 1.13 7.09 10.39
CA LEU A 28 -0.04 6.55 9.71
C LEU A 28 -0.33 5.12 10.15
N LEU A 29 0.68 4.25 10.12
CA LEU A 29 0.49 2.84 10.46
C LEU A 29 0.17 2.62 11.95
N SER A 30 0.37 3.64 12.79
CA SER A 30 0.00 3.58 14.20
C SER A 30 -1.46 4.00 14.46
N LYS A 31 -2.16 4.52 13.45
CA LYS A 31 -3.55 4.95 13.60
C LYS A 31 -4.48 3.77 13.80
N LYS A 32 -5.41 3.90 14.73
CA LYS A 32 -6.46 2.90 14.97
C LYS A 32 -7.70 3.21 14.13
N GLY A 33 -8.54 2.21 13.92
CA GLY A 33 -9.76 2.39 13.16
C GLY A 33 -9.60 2.28 11.66
N LEU A 34 -8.39 1.94 11.18
CA LEU A 34 -8.10 1.72 9.78
C LEU A 34 -7.70 0.26 9.57
N SER A 35 -8.02 -0.28 8.40
CA SER A 35 -7.55 -1.60 7.98
C SER A 35 -6.53 -1.41 6.86
N PHE A 36 -5.26 -1.71 7.15
CA PHE A 36 -4.18 -1.60 6.17
C PHE A 36 -3.96 -2.93 5.48
N TYR A 37 -3.91 -2.90 4.16
CA TYR A 37 -3.74 -4.09 3.32
C TYR A 37 -2.48 -3.99 2.48
N ILE A 38 -1.81 -5.13 2.31
CA ILE A 38 -0.81 -5.35 1.27
C ILE A 38 -1.16 -6.67 0.58
N SER A 39 -0.53 -6.94 -0.56
CA SER A 39 -0.73 -8.22 -1.23
C SER A 39 0.43 -9.19 -0.93
N ASN A 40 0.23 -10.45 -1.34
CA ASN A 40 1.29 -11.46 -1.32
C ASN A 40 2.50 -11.04 -2.17
N PHE A 41 2.28 -10.31 -3.28
CA PHE A 41 3.38 -9.80 -4.10
C PHE A 41 4.18 -8.73 -3.34
N SER A 42 3.49 -7.80 -2.68
CA SER A 42 4.13 -6.78 -1.85
C SER A 42 4.93 -7.41 -0.70
N LYS A 43 4.40 -8.46 -0.09
CA LYS A 43 5.09 -9.15 0.99
C LYS A 43 6.42 -9.72 0.53
N ARG A 44 6.47 -10.32 -0.68
CA ARG A 44 7.73 -10.83 -1.26
C ARG A 44 8.71 -9.69 -1.54
N GLU A 45 8.23 -8.60 -2.14
CA GLU A 45 9.07 -7.43 -2.41
C GLU A 45 9.68 -6.88 -1.13
N LEU A 46 8.87 -6.76 -0.08
CA LEU A 46 9.32 -6.25 1.20
C LEU A 46 10.44 -7.11 1.79
N ALA A 47 10.31 -8.44 1.71
CA ALA A 47 11.34 -9.35 2.21
C ALA A 47 12.68 -9.13 1.49
N ILE A 48 12.65 -8.92 0.17
CA ILE A 48 13.84 -8.68 -0.64
C ILE A 48 14.47 -7.32 -0.30
N VAL A 49 13.66 -6.28 -0.22
CA VAL A 49 14.15 -4.91 0.03
C VAL A 49 14.73 -4.78 1.44
N VAL A 50 14.06 -5.36 2.43
CA VAL A 50 14.52 -5.34 3.82
C VAL A 50 15.89 -5.99 3.95
N GLU A 51 16.10 -7.12 3.28
CA GLU A 51 17.40 -7.79 3.27
C GLU A 51 18.47 -6.93 2.58
N ARG A 52 18.15 -6.36 1.42
CA ARG A 52 19.08 -5.52 0.68
C ARG A 52 19.48 -4.26 1.44
N LEU A 53 18.54 -3.64 2.17
CA LEU A 53 18.79 -2.43 2.96
C LEU A 53 19.30 -2.71 4.36
N ASN A 54 19.49 -3.99 4.69
CA ASN A 54 19.97 -4.41 6.01
C ASN A 54 19.05 -3.94 7.15
N ILE A 55 17.75 -4.00 6.92
CA ILE A 55 16.72 -3.70 7.91
C ILE A 55 16.37 -4.99 8.66
N ASP A 56 16.03 -4.88 9.93
CA ASP A 56 15.70 -6.02 10.78
C ASP A 56 14.42 -6.73 10.28
N ARG A 57 14.57 -8.01 9.93
CA ARG A 57 13.44 -8.86 9.49
C ARG A 57 12.39 -9.03 10.57
N ILE A 58 12.78 -9.01 11.83
CA ILE A 58 11.86 -9.17 12.96
C ILE A 58 10.91 -7.98 13.02
N GLU A 59 11.42 -6.79 12.78
CA GLU A 59 10.59 -5.58 12.74
C GLU A 59 9.57 -5.64 11.60
N LEU A 60 9.98 -6.08 10.41
CA LEU A 60 9.06 -6.27 9.29
C LEU A 60 7.98 -7.29 9.64
N SER A 61 8.37 -8.45 10.18
CA SER A 61 7.42 -9.50 10.57
C SER A 61 6.43 -8.99 11.60
N SER A 62 6.88 -8.17 12.54
CA SER A 62 6.02 -7.58 13.56
C SER A 62 4.97 -6.65 12.95
N ILE A 63 5.37 -5.79 12.01
CA ILE A 63 4.42 -4.90 11.33
C ILE A 63 3.40 -5.70 10.54
N ILE A 64 3.84 -6.69 9.78
CA ILE A 64 2.94 -7.52 8.98
C ILE A 64 1.93 -8.22 9.87
N LYS A 65 2.37 -8.81 10.96
CA LYS A 65 1.50 -9.56 11.88
C LYS A 65 0.52 -8.65 12.62
N ASN A 66 0.99 -7.51 13.10
CA ASN A 66 0.22 -6.68 14.03
C ASN A 66 -0.57 -5.56 13.38
N LYS A 67 -0.16 -5.09 12.20
CA LYS A 67 -0.73 -3.88 11.59
C LYS A 67 -1.27 -4.07 10.18
N LEU A 68 -0.90 -5.15 9.50
CA LEU A 68 -1.27 -5.35 8.10
C LEU A 68 -2.13 -6.59 7.93
N LYS A 69 -3.01 -6.52 6.93
CA LYS A 69 -3.76 -7.68 6.44
C LYS A 69 -3.20 -8.04 5.07
N ILE A 70 -3.00 -9.33 4.82
CA ILE A 70 -2.45 -9.81 3.56
C ILE A 70 -3.60 -10.25 2.66
N LEU A 71 -3.71 -9.61 1.49
CA LEU A 71 -4.61 -10.04 0.45
C LEU A 71 -3.83 -10.96 -0.50
N THR A 72 -4.34 -12.16 -0.73
CA THR A 72 -3.69 -13.09 -1.66
C THR A 72 -4.27 -12.91 -3.06
N ILE A 73 -3.43 -12.47 -3.99
CA ILE A 73 -3.77 -12.41 -5.41
C ILE A 73 -3.33 -13.74 -6.03
N LYS A 74 -4.28 -14.50 -6.57
CA LYS A 74 -4.03 -15.83 -7.11
C LYS A 74 -3.53 -15.82 -8.55
N GLU A 75 -3.78 -14.73 -9.27
CA GLU A 75 -3.34 -14.58 -10.66
C GLU A 75 -1.83 -14.40 -10.75
N THR A 76 -1.25 -14.72 -11.90
CA THR A 76 0.18 -14.50 -12.14
C THR A 76 0.47 -13.01 -12.30
N LEU A 77 1.73 -12.62 -12.07
CA LEU A 77 2.16 -11.24 -12.32
C LEU A 77 1.95 -10.84 -13.78
N GLY A 78 2.16 -11.77 -14.73
CA GLY A 78 1.91 -11.50 -16.14
C GLY A 78 0.46 -11.16 -16.43
N SER A 79 -0.47 -11.91 -15.87
CA SER A 79 -1.90 -11.64 -16.00
C SER A 79 -2.28 -10.28 -15.39
N ILE A 80 -1.73 -9.98 -14.22
CA ILE A 80 -1.96 -8.70 -13.55
C ILE A 80 -1.43 -7.54 -14.39
N LYS A 81 -0.24 -7.65 -14.96
CA LYS A 81 0.32 -6.63 -15.83
C LYS A 81 -0.57 -6.37 -17.04
N THR A 82 -1.08 -7.43 -17.66
CA THR A 82 -1.98 -7.30 -18.81
C THR A 82 -3.23 -6.50 -18.46
N LYS A 83 -3.81 -6.75 -17.30
CA LYS A 83 -5.07 -6.12 -16.88
C LYS A 83 -4.91 -4.72 -16.29
N PHE A 84 -3.80 -4.45 -15.58
CA PHE A 84 -3.66 -3.26 -14.75
C PHE A 84 -2.52 -2.32 -15.15
N SER A 85 -1.69 -2.65 -16.17
CA SER A 85 -0.58 -1.77 -16.57
C SER A 85 -1.07 -0.41 -17.09
N GLN A 86 -2.30 -0.32 -17.54
CA GLN A 86 -2.89 0.95 -17.99
C GLN A 86 -3.04 1.99 -16.87
N TYR A 87 -2.90 1.58 -15.61
CA TYR A 87 -3.06 2.46 -14.44
C TYR A 87 -1.73 2.93 -13.86
N THR A 88 -0.61 2.48 -14.42
CA THR A 88 0.72 2.80 -13.91
C THR A 88 1.63 3.20 -15.06
N LYS A 89 2.67 3.98 -14.76
CA LYS A 89 3.70 4.29 -15.75
C LYS A 89 4.66 3.12 -15.94
N ASP A 90 4.96 2.39 -14.85
CA ASP A 90 5.78 1.19 -14.89
C ASP A 90 4.86 -0.02 -14.72
N PRO A 91 4.86 -0.97 -15.68
CA PRO A 91 4.06 -2.19 -15.55
C PRO A 91 4.36 -3.01 -14.30
N ASN A 92 5.56 -2.88 -13.74
CA ASN A 92 5.92 -3.58 -12.50
C ASN A 92 5.11 -3.11 -11.29
N ASP A 93 4.51 -1.92 -11.35
CA ASP A 93 3.66 -1.39 -10.28
C ASP A 93 2.19 -1.78 -10.43
N ALA A 94 1.84 -2.48 -11.52
CA ALA A 94 0.45 -2.87 -11.80
C ALA A 94 -0.17 -3.67 -10.65
N HIS A 95 0.62 -4.52 -9.97
CA HIS A 95 0.10 -5.35 -8.88
C HIS A 95 -0.35 -4.53 -7.67
N ILE A 96 0.17 -3.32 -7.51
CA ILE A 96 -0.25 -2.43 -6.42
C ILE A 96 -1.70 -1.97 -6.65
N VAL A 97 -2.01 -1.55 -7.88
CA VAL A 97 -3.38 -1.14 -8.23
C VAL A 97 -4.33 -2.32 -8.16
N ALA A 98 -3.89 -3.49 -8.65
CA ALA A 98 -4.68 -4.71 -8.57
C ALA A 98 -5.00 -5.07 -7.12
N GLY A 99 -3.99 -4.99 -6.24
CA GLY A 99 -4.17 -5.28 -4.82
C GLY A 99 -5.17 -4.33 -4.16
N ALA A 100 -5.05 -3.04 -4.43
CA ALA A 100 -5.97 -2.04 -3.89
C ALA A 100 -7.41 -2.30 -4.35
N SER A 101 -7.58 -2.63 -5.63
CA SER A 101 -8.90 -2.96 -6.20
C SER A 101 -9.49 -4.21 -5.54
N ARG A 102 -8.70 -5.28 -5.42
CA ARG A 102 -9.15 -6.55 -4.85
C ARG A 102 -9.42 -6.47 -3.36
N ALA A 103 -8.74 -5.59 -2.64
CA ALA A 103 -8.98 -5.33 -1.22
C ALA A 103 -10.21 -4.47 -0.98
N ASN A 104 -10.85 -3.98 -2.03
CA ASN A 104 -11.92 -2.98 -1.91
C ASN A 104 -11.44 -1.76 -1.11
N ALA A 105 -10.20 -1.34 -1.34
CA ALA A 105 -9.64 -0.21 -0.64
C ALA A 105 -10.26 1.09 -1.12
N LYS A 106 -10.48 2.01 -0.19
CA LYS A 106 -10.92 3.37 -0.51
C LYS A 106 -9.73 4.25 -0.87
N PHE A 107 -8.57 3.95 -0.28
CA PHE A 107 -7.35 4.72 -0.47
C PHE A 107 -6.19 3.81 -0.84
N LEU A 108 -5.33 4.31 -1.73
CA LEU A 108 -4.02 3.75 -2.03
C LEU A 108 -2.98 4.77 -1.59
N ILE A 109 -2.13 4.37 -0.65
CA ILE A 109 -1.12 5.27 -0.08
C ILE A 109 0.25 4.90 -0.61
N THR A 110 0.93 5.87 -1.20
CA THR A 110 2.26 5.70 -1.79
C THR A 110 3.04 7.01 -1.75
N TYR A 111 4.37 6.92 -1.67
CA TYR A 111 5.23 8.09 -1.82
C TYR A 111 5.49 8.43 -3.30
N ASN A 112 5.19 7.50 -4.21
CA ASN A 112 5.49 7.66 -5.64
C ASN A 112 4.23 7.96 -6.46
N LEU A 113 3.48 8.98 -6.06
CA LEU A 113 2.21 9.33 -6.72
C LEU A 113 2.36 9.53 -8.23
N ARG A 114 3.50 10.07 -8.68
CA ARG A 114 3.74 10.33 -10.11
C ARG A 114 3.80 9.05 -10.96
N ASP A 115 4.01 7.87 -10.33
CA ASP A 115 4.09 6.59 -11.03
C ASP A 115 2.71 6.00 -11.31
N TYR A 116 1.65 6.60 -10.78
CA TYR A 116 0.28 6.12 -10.90
C TYR A 116 -0.58 7.12 -11.66
N LYS A 117 -1.49 6.59 -12.49
CA LYS A 117 -2.50 7.42 -13.18
C LYS A 117 -3.67 7.63 -12.25
N ILE A 118 -3.53 8.60 -11.37
CA ILE A 118 -4.39 8.82 -10.20
C ILE A 118 -5.85 9.04 -10.60
N ASP A 119 -6.08 9.87 -11.62
CA ASP A 119 -7.46 10.20 -12.05
C ASP A 119 -8.15 8.99 -12.64
N LYS A 120 -7.43 8.18 -13.42
CA LYS A 120 -7.97 6.97 -14.02
C LYS A 120 -8.30 5.92 -12.97
N ILE A 121 -7.44 5.76 -11.98
CA ILE A 121 -7.67 4.84 -10.86
C ILE A 121 -8.91 5.26 -10.09
N LYS A 122 -9.07 6.54 -9.82
CA LYS A 122 -10.25 7.07 -9.14
C LYS A 122 -11.51 6.85 -9.96
N GLN A 123 -11.44 7.12 -11.25
CA GLN A 123 -12.59 6.99 -12.16
C GLN A 123 -13.05 5.53 -12.25
N ASP A 124 -12.13 4.59 -12.42
CA ASP A 124 -12.47 3.19 -12.69
C ASP A 124 -12.77 2.39 -11.43
N PHE A 125 -12.12 2.71 -10.29
CA PHE A 125 -12.23 1.92 -9.06
C PHE A 125 -12.75 2.69 -7.86
N GLY A 126 -12.86 4.01 -7.95
CA GLY A 126 -13.22 4.83 -6.80
C GLY A 126 -12.13 4.91 -5.73
N ILE A 127 -10.89 4.58 -6.08
CA ILE A 127 -9.76 4.59 -5.16
C ILE A 127 -9.05 5.93 -5.24
N ILE A 128 -8.82 6.55 -4.09
CA ILE A 128 -8.12 7.83 -3.98
C ILE A 128 -6.66 7.55 -3.63
N CYS A 129 -5.74 8.04 -4.46
CA CYS A 129 -4.29 7.87 -4.25
C CYS A 129 -3.73 9.10 -3.55
N LEU A 130 -3.11 8.90 -2.39
CA LEU A 130 -2.51 9.96 -1.58
C LEU A 130 -1.15 9.50 -1.05
N ASN A 131 -0.29 10.46 -0.70
CA ASN A 131 0.90 10.12 0.08
C ASN A 131 0.55 10.11 1.58
N PRO A 132 1.43 9.57 2.44
CA PRO A 132 1.14 9.48 3.86
C PRO A 132 0.79 10.81 4.52
N GLY A 133 1.51 11.89 4.18
CA GLY A 133 1.24 13.21 4.75
C GLY A 133 -0.14 13.74 4.37
N GLN A 134 -0.51 13.60 3.10
CA GLN A 134 -1.83 14.00 2.61
C GLN A 134 -2.95 13.20 3.28
N PHE A 135 -2.72 11.91 3.47
CA PHE A 135 -3.73 11.05 4.11
C PHE A 135 -3.90 11.42 5.59
N LEU A 136 -2.81 11.71 6.29
CA LEU A 136 -2.90 12.18 7.67
C LEU A 136 -3.68 13.49 7.77
N GLN A 137 -3.48 14.42 6.83
CA GLN A 137 -4.27 15.64 6.75
C GLN A 137 -5.75 15.35 6.53
N TYR A 138 -6.05 14.43 5.62
CA TYR A 138 -7.42 14.02 5.37
C TYR A 138 -8.08 13.48 6.64
N LEU A 139 -7.38 12.63 7.39
CA LEU A 139 -7.91 12.06 8.64
C LEU A 139 -8.19 13.13 9.70
N ARG A 140 -7.38 14.17 9.75
CA ARG A 140 -7.60 15.28 10.69
C ARG A 140 -8.83 16.12 10.35
N SER A 141 -9.25 16.11 9.09
CA SER A 141 -10.40 16.91 8.63
C SER A 141 -11.74 16.21 8.87
N LEU A 142 -11.72 14.98 9.30
CA LEU A 142 -12.94 14.22 9.58
C LEU A 142 -13.61 14.63 10.90
#